data_899754ba8053fc94f35f662dfa47ce19
#
_entry.id   899754ba8053fc94f35f662dfa47ce19
#
_cell.length_a   1.000
_cell.length_b   1.000
_cell.length_c   1.000
_cell.angle_alpha   90.00
_cell.angle_beta   90.00
_cell.angle_gamma   90.00
#
_symmetry.space_group_name_H-M   'P 1'
#
loop_
_entity.id
_entity.type
_entity.pdbx_description
1 polymer ?
#
loop_
_entity_poly.entity_id
_entity_poly.type
_entity_poly.pdbx_seq_one_letter_code
_entity_poly.pdbx_strand_id
1 'polypeptide(L)'
;MTGSSSFDAAKEGLTETAETAEVYDVWQWGPQSLYKERATGKSCIFAATSENGKTVYQKYYLSTPFEVMYDDNEPSSSFCAGIKDKGATYANLGEINQAGYDVVESRTKIEGCYTLFVDGTFYTLQSEEKTCNHLFTTQEVQKKAGFDTDGILLKKCRDCGVITSRMSIPKVSNVSLLQTVFTYDGKAKTPKVTVKDSTGQVLPLGSTYMLSYPKNRKDVNQYAVSLTLTGGRYAGTKQLYFTVKPQATAFSKVKAGKKKMTLKWKKKSQISGYEVWYGTSKNMKKGVKKIVIKKAKKTSTVCKKLKSGKKYFVKIRTYKTVKQKNKSIKIVSKFSKVKPVKIK
;
A
#
# COMPACT_ATOMS: atom_id res chain seq x y z
N MET A 1 12.23 42.34 54.34
CA MET A 1 13.70 42.20 54.17
C MET A 1 13.98 42.45 52.68
N THR A 2 14.51 43.62 52.39
CA THR A 2 14.87 44.06 51.04
C THR A 2 16.24 43.47 50.70
N GLY A 3 16.24 42.33 50.06
CA GLY A 3 17.40 41.77 49.42
C GLY A 3 17.36 42.09 47.97
N SER A 4 17.94 43.20 47.49
CA SER A 4 18.26 43.39 46.10
C SER A 4 19.42 42.48 45.76
N SER A 5 19.16 41.24 45.44
CA SER A 5 20.10 40.41 44.70
C SER A 5 20.10 40.98 43.30
N SER A 6 21.18 41.69 42.94
CA SER A 6 21.42 42.09 41.56
C SER A 6 21.28 40.83 40.65
N PHE A 7 20.34 40.88 39.77
CA PHE A 7 20.16 39.82 38.78
C PHE A 7 21.45 39.69 37.94
N ASP A 8 22.07 38.56 37.97
CA ASP A 8 23.29 38.26 37.21
C ASP A 8 22.93 37.27 36.07
N ALA A 9 22.66 37.81 34.92
CA ALA A 9 22.26 37.04 33.72
C ALA A 9 23.29 35.94 33.36
N ALA A 10 24.57 36.18 33.60
CA ALA A 10 25.61 35.21 33.29
C ALA A 10 25.58 33.98 34.21
N LYS A 11 25.19 34.16 35.47
CA LYS A 11 25.00 33.05 36.43
C LYS A 11 23.82 32.19 36.09
N GLU A 12 22.77 32.78 35.53
CA GLU A 12 21.54 32.07 35.09
C GLU A 12 21.68 31.48 33.68
N GLY A 13 22.85 31.58 33.04
CA GLY A 13 23.07 31.08 31.67
C GLY A 13 22.33 31.88 30.59
N LEU A 14 22.07 33.16 30.86
CA LEU A 14 21.34 34.06 29.98
C LEU A 14 22.29 34.90 29.16
N THR A 15 22.00 35.12 27.88
CA THR A 15 22.69 36.05 26.99
C THR A 15 21.77 37.20 26.63
N GLU A 16 22.32 38.44 26.68
CA GLU A 16 21.62 39.61 26.20
C GLU A 16 21.33 39.50 24.71
N THR A 17 20.08 39.74 24.34
CA THR A 17 19.70 39.77 22.92
C THR A 17 19.79 41.20 22.40
N ALA A 18 20.46 41.43 21.28
CA ALA A 18 20.63 42.76 20.67
C ALA A 18 19.30 43.37 20.17
N GLU A 19 18.20 42.68 20.24
CA GLU A 19 16.88 43.18 19.85
C GLU A 19 16.21 43.87 21.01
N THR A 20 16.30 45.19 21.08
CA THR A 20 15.43 46.04 21.89
C THR A 20 14.04 46.03 21.25
N ALA A 21 13.28 44.98 21.50
CA ALA A 21 11.83 45.05 21.33
C ALA A 21 11.27 45.72 22.59
N GLU A 22 10.61 46.86 22.43
CA GLU A 22 9.74 47.39 23.50
C GLU A 22 8.59 46.39 23.72
N VAL A 23 8.82 45.41 24.55
CA VAL A 23 7.74 44.53 25.00
C VAL A 23 7.07 45.22 26.19
N TYR A 24 5.91 45.75 25.92
CA TYR A 24 5.08 46.25 26.98
C TYR A 24 4.60 45.11 27.87
N ASP A 25 4.59 45.38 29.15
CA ASP A 25 4.19 44.59 30.26
C ASP A 25 3.04 43.60 29.94
N VAL A 26 3.41 42.37 29.69
CA VAL A 26 2.45 41.30 29.35
C VAL A 26 1.54 40.99 30.55
N TRP A 27 1.90 41.48 31.75
CA TRP A 27 1.12 41.39 32.98
C TRP A 27 -0.24 42.10 32.90
N GLN A 28 -0.36 43.14 32.11
CA GLN A 28 -1.67 43.81 31.96
C GLN A 28 -2.72 42.90 31.30
N TRP A 29 -2.33 41.75 30.75
CA TRP A 29 -3.19 40.90 29.94
C TRP A 29 -3.55 39.57 30.62
N GLY A 30 -2.90 39.23 31.72
CA GLY A 30 -3.11 37.97 32.43
C GLY A 30 -2.88 36.73 31.55
N PRO A 31 -3.36 35.59 31.98
CA PRO A 31 -3.19 34.30 31.26
C PRO A 31 -3.80 34.25 29.86
N GLN A 32 -4.54 35.29 29.45
CA GLN A 32 -5.18 35.39 28.12
C GLN A 32 -4.27 36.02 27.06
N SER A 33 -3.04 36.38 27.38
CA SER A 33 -2.13 37.08 26.47
C SER A 33 -1.34 36.16 25.50
N LEU A 34 -1.40 34.88 25.75
CA LEU A 34 -0.78 33.89 24.85
C LEU A 34 -1.81 33.31 23.91
N TYR A 35 -1.55 33.35 22.61
CA TYR A 35 -2.45 32.89 21.57
C TYR A 35 -1.80 31.84 20.68
N LYS A 36 -2.63 30.98 20.11
CA LYS A 36 -2.26 30.03 19.08
C LYS A 36 -3.03 30.35 17.81
N GLU A 37 -2.32 30.62 16.74
CA GLU A 37 -2.92 30.87 15.43
C GLU A 37 -3.48 29.57 14.85
N ARG A 38 -4.77 29.50 14.58
CA ARG A 38 -5.46 28.28 14.10
C ARG A 38 -4.92 27.78 12.78
N ALA A 39 -4.62 28.70 11.84
CA ALA A 39 -4.17 28.35 10.50
C ALA A 39 -2.80 27.69 10.47
N THR A 40 -1.87 28.09 11.36
CA THR A 40 -0.47 27.67 11.34
C THR A 40 -0.05 26.83 12.53
N GLY A 41 -0.85 26.84 13.61
CA GLY A 41 -0.52 26.24 14.88
C GLY A 41 0.61 26.95 15.64
N LYS A 42 1.06 28.13 15.18
CA LYS A 42 2.14 28.90 15.81
C LYS A 42 1.63 29.67 17.03
N SER A 43 2.46 29.70 18.08
CA SER A 43 2.20 30.51 19.25
C SER A 43 2.61 31.95 18.99
N CYS A 44 1.80 32.90 19.47
CA CYS A 44 2.03 34.33 19.35
C CYS A 44 1.51 35.10 20.52
N ILE A 45 2.03 36.31 20.73
CA ILE A 45 1.54 37.31 21.66
C ILE A 45 1.16 38.57 20.91
N PHE A 46 0.35 39.42 21.56
CA PHE A 46 -0.03 40.73 21.06
C PHE A 46 0.40 41.77 22.08
N ALA A 47 1.28 42.67 21.70
CA ALA A 47 1.74 43.75 22.54
C ALA A 47 1.09 45.09 22.14
N ALA A 48 0.63 45.86 23.10
CA ALA A 48 0.13 47.19 22.85
C ALA A 48 1.28 48.11 22.46
N THR A 49 1.17 48.77 21.30
CA THR A 49 2.12 49.75 20.84
C THR A 49 1.41 51.05 20.46
N SER A 50 2.10 52.15 20.32
CA SER A 50 1.50 53.40 19.86
C SER A 50 1.89 53.71 18.42
N GLU A 51 0.94 53.79 17.54
CA GLU A 51 1.10 54.25 16.15
C GLU A 51 0.27 55.53 15.96
N ASN A 52 0.90 56.62 15.60
CA ASN A 52 0.24 57.91 15.35
C ASN A 52 -0.68 58.35 16.51
N GLY A 53 -0.24 58.13 17.78
CA GLY A 53 -0.98 58.46 18.97
C GLY A 53 -2.18 57.57 19.28
N LYS A 54 -2.37 56.50 18.56
CA LYS A 54 -3.39 55.47 18.81
C LYS A 54 -2.75 54.19 19.29
N THR A 55 -3.36 53.53 20.25
CA THR A 55 -2.95 52.19 20.70
C THR A 55 -3.32 51.19 19.64
N VAL A 56 -2.34 50.41 19.18
CA VAL A 56 -2.50 49.28 18.30
C VAL A 56 -1.83 48.05 18.93
N TYR A 57 -2.20 46.88 18.46
CA TYR A 57 -1.71 45.61 18.99
C TYR A 57 -0.82 44.94 17.94
N GLN A 58 0.47 44.90 18.18
CA GLN A 58 1.45 44.26 17.34
C GLN A 58 1.56 42.78 17.68
N LYS A 59 1.37 41.91 16.69
CA LYS A 59 1.61 40.49 16.82
C LYS A 59 3.10 40.16 16.78
N TYR A 60 3.53 39.30 17.71
CA TYR A 60 4.87 38.71 17.72
C TYR A 60 4.75 37.21 17.76
N TYR A 61 5.42 36.53 16.83
CA TYR A 61 5.54 35.09 16.84
C TYR A 61 6.65 34.64 17.81
N LEU A 62 6.37 33.57 18.53
CA LEU A 62 7.31 32.99 19.47
C LEU A 62 8.21 31.97 18.76
N SER A 63 9.50 31.95 19.13
CA SER A 63 10.53 31.20 18.37
C SER A 63 10.42 29.68 18.48
N THR A 64 9.81 29.16 19.55
CA THR A 64 9.58 27.74 19.84
C THR A 64 8.61 27.60 20.98
N PRO A 65 8.14 26.38 21.26
CA PRO A 65 7.36 26.14 22.46
C PRO A 65 8.12 26.70 23.68
N PHE A 66 7.47 27.47 24.51
CA PHE A 66 8.04 28.08 25.72
C PHE A 66 7.16 27.73 26.90
N GLU A 67 7.75 27.70 28.07
CA GLU A 67 7.05 27.52 29.33
C GLU A 67 6.84 28.90 29.99
N VAL A 68 5.58 29.22 30.31
CA VAL A 68 5.29 30.37 31.18
C VAL A 68 5.44 29.88 32.60
N MET A 69 6.50 30.29 33.28
CA MET A 69 6.65 30.01 34.73
C MET A 69 5.86 31.03 35.52
N TYR A 70 4.93 30.55 36.30
CA TYR A 70 4.13 31.32 37.22
C TYR A 70 4.74 31.16 38.61
N ASP A 71 5.20 32.23 39.22
CA ASP A 71 5.47 32.26 40.67
C ASP A 71 4.24 32.83 41.37
N ASP A 72 3.48 31.98 42.02
CA ASP A 72 2.28 32.37 42.77
C ASP A 72 2.60 33.32 43.95
N ASN A 73 3.87 33.47 44.32
CA ASN A 73 4.30 34.25 45.49
C ASN A 73 4.89 35.63 45.15
N GLU A 74 5.29 35.83 43.87
CA GLU A 74 5.81 37.13 43.41
C GLU A 74 5.26 37.52 42.05
N PRO A 75 4.15 38.23 41.97
CA PRO A 75 3.49 38.55 40.71
C PRO A 75 4.25 39.49 39.76
N SER A 76 5.44 39.93 40.10
CA SER A 76 6.17 40.93 39.31
C SER A 76 7.44 40.43 38.59
N SER A 77 7.79 39.15 38.70
CA SER A 77 9.19 38.82 38.46
C SER A 77 9.56 37.94 37.30
N SER A 78 8.70 37.30 36.52
CA SER A 78 9.25 36.55 35.40
C SER A 78 8.27 36.22 34.30
N PHE A 79 8.50 36.81 33.18
CA PHE A 79 7.89 36.48 31.96
C PHE A 79 8.95 35.96 30.97
N CYS A 80 8.75 34.77 30.46
CA CYS A 80 9.65 34.16 29.49
C CYS A 80 8.98 33.97 28.13
N ALA A 81 9.38 34.70 27.13
CA ALA A 81 8.94 34.50 25.76
C ALA A 81 10.06 34.77 24.78
N GLY A 82 10.35 33.82 23.90
CA GLY A 82 11.23 34.04 22.74
C GLY A 82 10.44 34.65 21.60
N ILE A 83 10.74 35.90 21.25
CA ILE A 83 10.13 36.56 20.09
C ILE A 83 10.97 36.25 18.85
N LYS A 84 10.34 35.71 17.81
CA LYS A 84 11.03 35.38 16.57
C LYS A 84 10.79 36.41 15.48
N ASP A 85 9.52 36.71 15.20
CA ASP A 85 9.14 37.54 14.08
C ASP A 85 7.98 38.48 14.45
N LYS A 86 7.96 39.66 13.86
CA LYS A 86 6.81 40.54 13.88
C LYS A 86 5.75 40.05 12.89
N GLY A 87 4.51 40.08 13.30
CA GLY A 87 3.33 39.78 12.48
C GLY A 87 2.51 41.03 12.14
N ALA A 88 1.25 40.81 11.83
CA ALA A 88 0.31 41.90 11.54
C ALA A 88 0.02 42.75 12.78
N THR A 89 -0.38 44.01 12.56
CA THR A 89 -0.86 44.94 13.58
C THR A 89 -2.39 44.96 13.57
N TYR A 90 -3.00 45.02 14.74
CA TYR A 90 -4.46 45.03 14.93
C TYR A 90 -4.88 46.29 15.70
N ALA A 91 -5.99 46.90 15.28
CA ALA A 91 -6.45 48.15 15.89
C ALA A 91 -7.08 47.95 17.28
N ASN A 92 -7.59 46.76 17.59
CA ASN A 92 -8.19 46.47 18.87
C ASN A 92 -8.24 44.95 19.17
N LEU A 93 -8.51 44.57 20.40
CA LEU A 93 -8.61 43.17 20.84
C LEU A 93 -9.75 42.40 20.17
N GLY A 94 -10.82 43.06 19.77
CA GLY A 94 -11.92 42.42 19.04
C GLY A 94 -11.49 41.89 17.72
N GLU A 95 -10.63 42.60 17.00
CA GLU A 95 -10.06 42.13 15.71
C GLU A 95 -9.17 40.90 15.93
N ILE A 96 -8.41 40.83 17.01
CA ILE A 96 -7.58 39.68 17.36
C ILE A 96 -8.47 38.45 17.57
N ASN A 97 -9.56 38.59 18.34
CA ASN A 97 -10.46 37.48 18.60
C ASN A 97 -11.18 36.97 17.33
N GLN A 98 -11.44 37.87 16.35
CA GLN A 98 -12.05 37.50 15.07
C GLN A 98 -11.05 36.90 14.08
N ALA A 99 -9.77 37.16 14.25
CA ALA A 99 -8.72 36.74 13.31
C ALA A 99 -8.31 35.25 13.39
N GLY A 100 -9.01 34.42 14.18
CA GLY A 100 -8.78 32.98 14.19
C GLY A 100 -7.63 32.54 15.12
N TYR A 101 -7.51 33.17 16.27
CA TYR A 101 -6.56 32.78 17.32
C TYR A 101 -7.27 32.04 18.46
N ASP A 102 -6.61 31.04 19.00
CA ASP A 102 -7.05 30.36 20.21
C ASP A 102 -6.19 30.82 21.39
N VAL A 103 -6.83 31.10 22.51
CA VAL A 103 -6.13 31.40 23.76
C VAL A 103 -5.49 30.14 24.31
N VAL A 104 -4.21 30.20 24.61
CA VAL A 104 -3.48 29.08 25.24
C VAL A 104 -3.61 29.24 26.75
N GLU A 105 -4.10 28.23 27.43
CA GLU A 105 -4.21 28.23 28.91
C GLU A 105 -2.81 28.39 29.56
N SER A 106 -2.77 29.20 30.59
CA SER A 106 -1.55 29.67 31.29
C SER A 106 -0.69 28.59 31.96
N ARG A 107 -1.07 27.33 31.88
CA ARG A 107 -0.37 26.21 32.54
C ARG A 107 0.19 25.17 31.53
N THR A 108 0.17 25.44 30.24
CA THR A 108 0.73 24.52 29.27
C THR A 108 2.24 24.60 29.33
N LYS A 109 2.87 23.53 29.80
CA LYS A 109 4.33 23.39 29.76
C LYS A 109 4.80 23.37 28.30
N ILE A 110 5.59 24.37 27.94
CA ILE A 110 6.12 24.53 26.62
C ILE A 110 7.65 24.38 26.70
N GLU A 111 8.20 23.31 26.14
CA GLU A 111 9.66 23.10 26.13
C GLU A 111 10.34 24.00 25.09
N GLY A 112 11.33 24.77 25.49
CA GLY A 112 12.10 25.60 24.54
C GLY A 112 12.87 26.76 25.17
N CYS A 113 13.29 27.70 24.34
CA CYS A 113 14.04 28.89 24.77
C CYS A 113 13.21 29.84 25.62
N TYR A 114 13.78 30.28 26.74
CA TYR A 114 13.17 31.26 27.63
C TYR A 114 13.83 32.61 27.37
N THR A 115 13.04 33.66 27.27
CA THR A 115 13.53 35.04 27.29
C THR A 115 13.01 35.70 28.56
N LEU A 116 13.90 36.15 29.40
CA LEU A 116 13.61 36.87 30.60
C LEU A 116 13.74 38.37 30.33
N PHE A 117 12.74 39.14 30.72
CA PHE A 117 12.77 40.59 30.65
C PHE A 117 13.02 41.15 32.05
N VAL A 118 14.16 41.78 32.21
CA VAL A 118 14.56 42.42 33.46
C VAL A 118 15.09 43.81 33.18
N ASP A 119 14.58 44.83 33.86
CA ASP A 119 15.04 46.20 33.78
C ASP A 119 15.17 46.76 32.36
N GLY A 120 14.24 46.48 31.48
CA GLY A 120 14.23 46.96 30.10
C GLY A 120 15.11 46.18 29.13
N THR A 121 15.75 45.09 29.57
CA THR A 121 16.66 44.28 28.75
C THR A 121 16.11 42.84 28.61
N PHE A 122 16.18 42.30 27.42
CA PHE A 122 15.87 40.91 27.15
C PHE A 122 17.09 40.03 27.30
N TYR A 123 16.93 38.96 28.05
CA TYR A 123 17.93 37.90 28.18
C TYR A 123 17.33 36.60 27.64
N THR A 124 17.99 35.94 26.73
CA THR A 124 17.59 34.65 26.21
C THR A 124 18.36 33.56 26.97
N LEU A 125 17.64 32.70 27.67
CA LEU A 125 18.21 31.46 28.16
C LEU A 125 18.61 30.63 26.91
N GLN A 126 19.90 30.50 26.68
CA GLN A 126 20.36 29.44 25.80
C GLN A 126 20.17 28.14 26.60
N SER A 127 19.00 27.47 26.42
CA SER A 127 19.08 26.03 26.48
C SER A 127 20.16 25.67 25.52
N GLU A 128 21.18 24.89 25.90
CA GLU A 128 21.98 24.20 24.91
C GLU A 128 20.97 23.64 23.94
N GLU A 129 20.96 24.18 22.72
CA GLU A 129 20.28 23.51 21.62
C GLU A 129 20.87 22.11 21.67
N LYS A 130 20.14 21.17 22.23
CA LYS A 130 20.38 19.77 21.92
C LYS A 130 20.14 19.67 20.44
N THR A 131 21.16 20.09 19.67
CA THR A 131 21.18 19.88 18.23
C THR A 131 20.99 18.40 18.09
N CYS A 132 19.76 18.02 17.78
CA CYS A 132 19.43 16.63 17.62
C CYS A 132 20.21 16.16 16.39
N ASN A 133 21.29 15.42 16.63
CA ASN A 133 22.14 14.86 15.58
C ASN A 133 21.44 13.75 14.79
N HIS A 134 20.18 13.44 15.13
CA HIS A 134 19.34 12.45 14.49
C HIS A 134 19.96 11.04 14.42
N LEU A 135 20.82 10.70 15.38
CA LEU A 135 21.48 9.38 15.43
C LEU A 135 20.47 8.23 15.62
N PHE A 136 19.48 8.46 16.46
CA PHE A 136 18.46 7.43 16.72
C PHE A 136 17.23 7.66 15.85
N THR A 137 17.00 6.76 14.90
CA THR A 137 15.89 6.90 13.98
C THR A 137 14.99 5.67 14.00
N THR A 138 13.68 5.87 13.76
CA THR A 138 12.68 4.83 13.52
C THR A 138 12.16 4.88 12.10
N GLN A 139 11.64 3.74 11.62
CA GLN A 139 11.00 3.67 10.31
C GLN A 139 9.49 3.59 10.48
N GLU A 140 8.76 4.39 9.72
CA GLU A 140 7.31 4.42 9.66
C GLU A 140 6.83 4.32 8.22
N VAL A 141 5.87 3.43 7.96
CA VAL A 141 5.27 3.31 6.64
C VAL A 141 4.17 4.34 6.50
N GLN A 142 4.43 5.42 5.78
CA GLN A 142 3.45 6.46 5.48
C GLN A 142 2.41 5.96 4.46
N LYS A 143 2.88 5.22 3.46
CA LYS A 143 2.03 4.62 2.41
C LYS A 143 2.53 3.23 2.09
N LYS A 144 1.65 2.24 2.13
CA LYS A 144 1.99 0.87 1.74
C LYS A 144 2.11 0.76 0.21
N ALA A 145 3.09 -0.03 -0.24
CA ALA A 145 3.21 -0.39 -1.65
C ALA A 145 2.16 -1.43 -2.04
N GLY A 146 1.67 -1.36 -3.28
CA GLY A 146 0.71 -2.29 -3.84
C GLY A 146 1.22 -2.97 -5.11
N PHE A 147 0.30 -3.37 -5.98
CA PHE A 147 0.62 -3.92 -7.29
C PHE A 147 0.84 -2.84 -8.36
N ASP A 148 0.26 -1.67 -8.19
CA ASP A 148 0.25 -0.61 -9.19
C ASP A 148 1.05 0.63 -8.74
N THR A 149 1.18 0.85 -7.43
CA THR A 149 1.82 2.05 -6.87
C THR A 149 2.88 1.69 -5.86
N ASP A 150 3.96 2.48 -5.86
CA ASP A 150 4.99 2.44 -4.82
C ASP A 150 4.43 2.96 -3.49
N GLY A 151 5.02 2.49 -2.40
CA GLY A 151 4.79 2.97 -1.06
C GLY A 151 5.79 4.04 -0.64
N ILE A 152 5.63 4.57 0.57
CA ILE A 152 6.52 5.56 1.16
C ILE A 152 6.90 5.11 2.56
N LEU A 153 8.19 5.01 2.81
CA LEU A 153 8.79 4.75 4.10
C LEU A 153 9.47 6.03 4.61
N LEU A 154 9.06 6.49 5.77
CA LEU A 154 9.69 7.62 6.45
C LEU A 154 10.75 7.10 7.41
N LYS A 155 11.87 7.81 7.48
CA LYS A 155 12.84 7.68 8.55
C LYS A 155 12.69 8.91 9.44
N LYS A 156 12.29 8.70 10.70
CA LYS A 156 12.05 9.76 11.69
C LYS A 156 13.07 9.68 12.79
N CYS A 157 13.55 10.81 13.25
CA CYS A 157 14.31 10.86 14.49
C CYS A 157 13.41 10.45 15.66
N ARG A 158 13.94 9.60 16.54
CA ARG A 158 13.23 9.15 17.74
C ARG A 158 13.08 10.27 18.76
N ASP A 159 14.08 11.12 18.84
CA ASP A 159 14.21 12.11 19.91
C ASP A 159 13.43 13.40 19.60
N CYS A 160 13.46 13.86 18.32
CA CYS A 160 12.81 15.10 17.90
C CYS A 160 11.65 14.92 16.92
N GLY A 161 11.39 13.69 16.43
CA GLY A 161 10.30 13.41 15.49
C GLY A 161 10.51 13.90 14.06
N VAL A 162 11.61 14.62 13.77
CA VAL A 162 11.89 15.15 12.44
C VAL A 162 12.06 14.01 11.43
N ILE A 163 11.48 14.19 10.25
CA ILE A 163 11.65 13.26 9.13
C ILE A 163 13.02 13.52 8.49
N THR A 164 13.94 12.58 8.71
CA THR A 164 15.31 12.67 8.19
C THR A 164 15.43 12.18 6.76
N SER A 165 14.57 11.26 6.33
CA SER A 165 14.49 10.85 4.93
C SER A 165 13.14 10.25 4.55
N ARG A 166 12.85 10.29 3.23
CA ARG A 166 11.71 9.62 2.60
C ARG A 166 12.26 8.63 1.58
N MET A 167 11.88 7.36 1.72
CA MET A 167 12.33 6.29 0.84
C MET A 167 11.13 5.68 0.12
N SER A 168 11.30 5.31 -1.14
CA SER A 168 10.29 4.55 -1.87
C SER A 168 10.29 3.09 -1.41
N ILE A 169 9.11 2.52 -1.21
CA ILE A 169 8.90 1.08 -1.10
C ILE A 169 8.49 0.61 -2.50
N PRO A 170 9.33 -0.15 -3.21
CA PRO A 170 9.04 -0.56 -4.58
C PRO A 170 7.74 -1.38 -4.65
N LYS A 171 6.88 -1.07 -5.61
CA LYS A 171 5.65 -1.83 -5.88
C LYS A 171 5.92 -3.25 -6.32
N VAL A 172 4.95 -4.13 -6.14
CA VAL A 172 4.99 -5.49 -6.67
C VAL A 172 4.72 -5.46 -8.18
N SER A 173 5.72 -5.70 -8.99
CA SER A 173 5.63 -5.61 -10.46
C SER A 173 5.39 -6.95 -11.14
N ASN A 174 5.97 -8.02 -10.63
CA ASN A 174 5.88 -9.34 -11.24
C ASN A 174 5.35 -10.38 -10.26
N VAL A 175 4.22 -10.98 -10.63
CA VAL A 175 3.61 -12.10 -9.91
C VAL A 175 3.30 -13.20 -10.91
N SER A 176 3.98 -14.34 -10.80
CA SER A 176 3.84 -15.44 -11.73
C SER A 176 3.73 -16.81 -11.05
N LEU A 177 2.98 -17.71 -11.69
CA LEU A 177 2.97 -19.12 -11.35
C LEU A 177 4.05 -19.83 -12.17
N LEU A 178 4.89 -20.62 -11.53
CA LEU A 178 5.89 -21.44 -12.22
C LEU A 178 5.27 -22.40 -13.23
N GLN A 179 4.07 -22.90 -12.93
CA GLN A 179 3.29 -23.76 -13.81
C GLN A 179 1.81 -23.42 -13.75
N THR A 180 1.21 -23.10 -14.91
CA THR A 180 -0.19 -22.71 -15.01
C THR A 180 -1.09 -23.82 -15.52
N VAL A 181 -0.53 -24.94 -16.02
CA VAL A 181 -1.28 -26.05 -16.60
C VAL A 181 -0.76 -27.39 -16.11
N PHE A 182 -1.65 -28.17 -15.50
CA PHE A 182 -1.41 -29.53 -15.04
C PHE A 182 -2.31 -30.52 -15.78
N THR A 183 -1.89 -31.79 -15.84
CA THR A 183 -2.75 -32.89 -16.27
C THR A 183 -3.30 -33.61 -15.04
N TYR A 184 -4.57 -33.96 -15.06
CA TYR A 184 -5.21 -34.72 -13.99
C TYR A 184 -4.52 -36.05 -13.71
N ASP A 185 -4.14 -36.29 -12.47
CA ASP A 185 -3.52 -37.51 -11.96
C ASP A 185 -4.12 -37.96 -10.62
N GLY A 186 -5.20 -37.30 -10.17
CA GLY A 186 -5.85 -37.54 -8.87
C GLY A 186 -5.20 -36.86 -7.68
N LYS A 187 -4.05 -36.20 -7.86
CA LYS A 187 -3.30 -35.52 -6.80
C LYS A 187 -3.60 -34.00 -6.78
N ALA A 188 -3.63 -33.40 -5.61
CA ALA A 188 -3.78 -31.96 -5.47
C ALA A 188 -2.62 -31.19 -6.12
N LYS A 189 -2.91 -30.07 -6.78
CA LYS A 189 -1.92 -29.23 -7.47
C LYS A 189 -1.67 -27.97 -6.66
N THR A 190 -0.39 -27.69 -6.36
CA THR A 190 0.04 -26.51 -5.61
C THR A 190 1.18 -25.87 -6.38
N PRO A 191 0.88 -25.06 -7.42
CA PRO A 191 1.92 -24.39 -8.19
C PRO A 191 2.69 -23.40 -7.32
N LYS A 192 4.02 -23.35 -7.48
CA LYS A 192 4.85 -22.34 -6.83
C LYS A 192 4.57 -20.97 -7.44
N VAL A 193 4.53 -19.94 -6.60
CA VAL A 193 4.37 -18.55 -6.98
C VAL A 193 5.69 -17.84 -6.77
N THR A 194 6.08 -17.00 -7.70
CA THR A 194 7.20 -16.06 -7.57
C THR A 194 6.64 -14.65 -7.58
N VAL A 195 7.06 -13.85 -6.61
CA VAL A 195 6.67 -12.45 -6.45
C VAL A 195 7.93 -11.61 -6.47
N LYS A 196 7.98 -10.59 -7.33
CA LYS A 196 9.09 -9.65 -7.41
C LYS A 196 8.56 -8.22 -7.35
N ASP A 197 9.32 -7.35 -6.74
CA ASP A 197 9.07 -5.93 -6.79
C ASP A 197 9.54 -5.28 -8.11
N SER A 198 9.40 -3.97 -8.24
CA SER A 198 9.80 -3.21 -9.43
C SER A 198 11.32 -3.13 -9.63
N THR A 199 12.12 -3.43 -8.62
CA THR A 199 13.57 -3.54 -8.73
C THR A 199 14.05 -4.92 -9.17
N GLY A 200 13.12 -5.90 -9.22
CA GLY A 200 13.42 -7.30 -9.54
C GLY A 200 13.75 -8.17 -8.34
N GLN A 201 13.74 -7.60 -7.13
CA GLN A 201 13.98 -8.35 -5.90
C GLN A 201 12.84 -9.34 -5.64
N VAL A 202 13.17 -10.58 -5.27
CA VAL A 202 12.19 -11.59 -4.90
C VAL A 202 11.68 -11.32 -3.49
N LEU A 203 10.37 -11.20 -3.36
CA LEU A 203 9.72 -11.00 -2.07
C LEU A 203 9.46 -12.34 -1.38
N PRO A 204 9.74 -12.47 -0.09
CA PRO A 204 9.60 -13.73 0.64
C PRO A 204 8.15 -14.06 1.00
N LEU A 205 7.78 -15.34 0.82
CA LEU A 205 6.51 -15.90 1.28
C LEU A 205 6.47 -15.95 2.81
N GLY A 206 5.32 -15.62 3.38
CA GLY A 206 5.08 -15.62 4.83
C GLY A 206 5.31 -14.25 5.48
N SER A 207 6.41 -13.58 5.19
CA SER A 207 6.69 -12.25 5.75
C SER A 207 6.12 -11.09 4.91
N THR A 208 6.11 -11.23 3.57
CA THR A 208 5.64 -10.16 2.67
C THR A 208 4.27 -10.47 2.06
N TYR A 209 4.00 -11.72 1.77
CA TYR A 209 2.72 -12.14 1.21
C TYR A 209 2.33 -13.54 1.67
N MET A 210 1.04 -13.84 1.60
CA MET A 210 0.46 -15.14 1.85
C MET A 210 -0.28 -15.66 0.61
N LEU A 211 -0.35 -17.00 0.51
CA LEU A 211 -1.05 -17.69 -0.57
C LEU A 211 -2.20 -18.53 0.01
N SER A 212 -3.37 -18.41 -0.59
CA SER A 212 -4.52 -19.27 -0.29
C SER A 212 -4.91 -20.07 -1.53
N TYR A 213 -4.97 -21.39 -1.36
CA TYR A 213 -5.31 -22.34 -2.40
C TYR A 213 -6.68 -22.97 -2.14
N PRO A 214 -7.51 -23.24 -3.18
CA PRO A 214 -8.77 -23.94 -3.02
C PRO A 214 -8.58 -25.36 -2.48
N LYS A 215 -9.50 -25.83 -1.61
CA LYS A 215 -9.40 -27.16 -1.00
C LYS A 215 -9.41 -28.30 -2.05
N ASN A 216 -10.27 -28.26 -3.06
CA ASN A 216 -10.52 -29.35 -4.03
C ASN A 216 -9.68 -29.23 -5.33
N ARG A 217 -8.45 -28.76 -5.26
CA ARG A 217 -7.57 -28.50 -6.41
C ARG A 217 -6.96 -29.73 -7.09
N LYS A 218 -7.54 -30.91 -6.88
CA LYS A 218 -7.15 -32.18 -7.53
C LYS A 218 -7.93 -32.48 -8.81
N ASP A 219 -9.16 -31.99 -8.93
CA ASP A 219 -10.06 -32.34 -10.02
C ASP A 219 -9.81 -31.51 -11.28
N VAL A 220 -10.34 -32.00 -12.42
CA VAL A 220 -10.29 -31.23 -13.68
C VAL A 220 -11.11 -29.97 -13.54
N ASN A 221 -10.42 -28.83 -13.43
CA ASN A 221 -11.02 -27.51 -13.27
C ASN A 221 -9.97 -26.40 -13.54
N GLN A 222 -10.43 -25.15 -13.53
CA GLN A 222 -9.60 -23.97 -13.39
C GLN A 222 -9.72 -23.50 -11.94
N TYR A 223 -8.58 -23.19 -11.31
CA TYR A 223 -8.49 -22.82 -9.90
C TYR A 223 -7.86 -21.45 -9.77
N ALA A 224 -8.38 -20.65 -8.84
CA ALA A 224 -7.79 -19.38 -8.45
C ALA A 224 -6.91 -19.58 -7.21
N VAL A 225 -5.72 -18.99 -7.23
CA VAL A 225 -4.85 -18.83 -6.06
C VAL A 225 -4.93 -17.38 -5.65
N SER A 226 -5.35 -17.12 -4.41
CA SER A 226 -5.32 -15.77 -3.84
C SER A 226 -3.95 -15.48 -3.28
N LEU A 227 -3.33 -14.42 -3.74
CA LEU A 227 -2.14 -13.82 -3.16
C LEU A 227 -2.58 -12.57 -2.41
N THR A 228 -2.24 -12.49 -1.13
CA THR A 228 -2.50 -11.32 -0.28
C THR A 228 -1.18 -10.79 0.24
N LEU A 229 -0.91 -9.51 0.02
CA LEU A 229 0.24 -8.81 0.58
C LEU A 229 -0.03 -8.54 2.06
N THR A 230 0.87 -8.96 2.95
CA THR A 230 0.66 -8.94 4.40
C THR A 230 1.76 -8.23 5.19
N GLY A 231 2.97 -8.19 4.69
CA GLY A 231 4.07 -7.50 5.37
C GLY A 231 3.77 -6.01 5.57
N GLY A 232 4.03 -5.42 6.73
CA GLY A 232 3.64 -4.07 7.12
C GLY A 232 3.86 -2.97 6.08
N ARG A 233 4.79 -3.19 5.12
CA ARG A 233 5.13 -2.29 4.00
C ARG A 233 4.25 -2.45 2.76
N TYR A 234 3.47 -3.54 2.66
CA TYR A 234 2.72 -3.91 1.46
C TYR A 234 1.25 -4.12 1.77
N ALA A 235 0.37 -3.84 0.78
CA ALA A 235 -1.05 -4.12 0.86
C ALA A 235 -1.65 -4.41 -0.52
N GLY A 236 -2.63 -5.30 -0.55
CA GLY A 236 -3.38 -5.65 -1.76
C GLY A 236 -3.59 -7.14 -1.92
N THR A 237 -4.50 -7.51 -2.82
CA THR A 237 -4.81 -8.92 -3.13
C THR A 237 -4.87 -9.11 -4.64
N LYS A 238 -4.30 -10.22 -5.13
CA LYS A 238 -4.30 -10.58 -6.56
C LYS A 238 -4.70 -12.03 -6.75
N GLN A 239 -5.49 -12.30 -7.79
CA GLN A 239 -5.90 -13.65 -8.17
C GLN A 239 -5.02 -14.16 -9.31
N LEU A 240 -4.46 -15.35 -9.14
CA LEU A 240 -3.71 -16.08 -10.14
C LEU A 240 -4.48 -17.35 -10.52
N TYR A 241 -4.38 -17.79 -11.75
CA TYR A 241 -5.15 -18.94 -12.22
C TYR A 241 -4.27 -20.05 -12.76
N PHE A 242 -4.60 -21.29 -12.37
CA PHE A 242 -4.03 -22.47 -13.00
C PHE A 242 -5.14 -23.45 -13.41
N THR A 243 -4.86 -24.32 -14.39
CA THR A 243 -5.84 -25.26 -14.92
C THR A 243 -5.34 -26.68 -14.79
N VAL A 244 -6.17 -27.56 -14.23
CA VAL A 244 -5.99 -29.01 -14.29
C VAL A 244 -6.79 -29.52 -15.49
N LYS A 245 -6.08 -29.99 -16.54
CA LYS A 245 -6.67 -30.54 -17.78
C LYS A 245 -6.98 -32.01 -17.62
N PRO A 246 -8.02 -32.53 -18.32
CA PRO A 246 -8.28 -33.96 -18.34
C PRO A 246 -7.15 -34.73 -19.03
N GLN A 247 -6.99 -35.99 -18.67
CA GLN A 247 -6.05 -36.88 -19.34
C GLN A 247 -6.42 -37.07 -20.81
N ALA A 248 -5.44 -37.07 -21.69
CA ALA A 248 -5.63 -37.41 -23.07
C ALA A 248 -5.99 -38.90 -23.23
N THR A 249 -6.72 -39.21 -24.28
CA THR A 249 -6.98 -40.61 -24.71
C THR A 249 -6.49 -40.84 -26.15
N ALA A 250 -6.39 -42.09 -26.52
CA ALA A 250 -6.01 -42.48 -27.88
C ALA A 250 -6.92 -43.59 -28.39
N PHE A 251 -7.03 -43.72 -29.71
CA PHE A 251 -7.77 -44.83 -30.30
C PHE A 251 -7.07 -46.15 -30.00
N SER A 252 -7.80 -47.08 -29.38
CA SER A 252 -7.40 -48.47 -29.26
C SER A 252 -7.64 -49.26 -30.53
N LYS A 253 -8.71 -48.92 -31.30
CA LYS A 253 -9.02 -49.56 -32.57
C LYS A 253 -9.59 -48.52 -33.56
N VAL A 254 -9.13 -48.57 -34.81
CA VAL A 254 -9.66 -47.82 -35.95
C VAL A 254 -9.91 -48.86 -37.02
N LYS A 255 -11.20 -49.15 -37.36
CA LYS A 255 -11.56 -50.18 -38.32
C LYS A 255 -12.34 -49.55 -39.47
N ALA A 256 -11.82 -49.73 -40.70
CA ALA A 256 -12.54 -49.36 -41.91
C ALA A 256 -13.71 -50.32 -42.17
N GLY A 257 -14.77 -49.82 -42.82
CA GLY A 257 -15.90 -50.57 -43.33
C GLY A 257 -16.45 -49.88 -44.58
N LYS A 258 -17.44 -50.50 -45.23
CA LYS A 258 -18.06 -49.97 -46.47
C LYS A 258 -18.69 -48.60 -46.17
N LYS A 259 -18.13 -47.50 -46.74
CA LYS A 259 -18.51 -46.09 -46.53
C LYS A 259 -18.60 -45.63 -45.07
N LYS A 260 -17.87 -46.31 -44.14
CA LYS A 260 -17.84 -46.01 -42.69
C LYS A 260 -16.49 -46.35 -42.06
N MET A 261 -16.26 -45.83 -40.85
CA MET A 261 -15.20 -46.30 -39.96
C MET A 261 -15.71 -46.38 -38.53
N THR A 262 -15.26 -47.38 -37.81
CA THR A 262 -15.54 -47.59 -36.38
C THR A 262 -14.31 -47.24 -35.58
N LEU A 263 -14.50 -46.40 -34.59
CA LEU A 263 -13.46 -45.89 -33.72
C LEU A 263 -13.70 -46.34 -32.29
N LYS A 264 -12.72 -46.95 -31.62
CA LYS A 264 -12.76 -47.32 -30.19
C LYS A 264 -11.58 -46.69 -29.45
N TRP A 265 -11.78 -46.34 -28.20
CA TRP A 265 -10.74 -45.70 -27.34
C TRP A 265 -10.89 -46.16 -25.90
N LYS A 266 -9.83 -45.85 -25.04
CA LYS A 266 -9.86 -46.17 -23.64
C LYS A 266 -10.61 -45.08 -22.88
N LYS A 267 -11.51 -45.51 -21.94
CA LYS A 267 -12.25 -44.65 -21.02
C LYS A 267 -11.26 -43.79 -20.18
N LYS A 268 -11.66 -42.56 -19.87
CA LYS A 268 -10.97 -41.68 -18.95
C LYS A 268 -11.94 -41.18 -17.88
N SER A 269 -11.39 -40.87 -16.70
CA SER A 269 -12.14 -40.29 -15.58
C SER A 269 -12.11 -38.75 -15.65
N GLN A 270 -12.90 -38.11 -14.83
CA GLN A 270 -12.96 -36.64 -14.69
C GLN A 270 -13.17 -35.92 -16.02
N ILE A 271 -14.06 -36.45 -16.88
CA ILE A 271 -14.38 -35.86 -18.18
C ILE A 271 -15.90 -35.74 -18.35
N SER A 272 -16.36 -34.84 -19.21
CA SER A 272 -17.75 -34.76 -19.67
C SER A 272 -17.97 -35.57 -20.95
N GLY A 273 -16.90 -35.77 -21.73
CA GLY A 273 -16.97 -36.50 -22.98
C GLY A 273 -15.72 -36.42 -23.85
N TYR A 274 -15.92 -36.68 -25.15
CA TYR A 274 -14.86 -36.77 -26.13
C TYR A 274 -15.16 -35.92 -27.35
N GLU A 275 -14.10 -35.43 -28.02
CA GLU A 275 -14.18 -34.83 -29.35
C GLU A 275 -13.34 -35.65 -30.31
N VAL A 276 -13.99 -36.19 -31.33
CA VAL A 276 -13.36 -36.89 -32.43
C VAL A 276 -13.35 -35.98 -33.67
N TRP A 277 -12.17 -35.75 -34.19
CA TRP A 277 -11.97 -34.97 -35.39
C TRP A 277 -11.49 -35.91 -36.52
N TYR A 278 -12.06 -35.78 -37.72
CA TYR A 278 -11.67 -36.57 -38.85
C TYR A 278 -11.81 -35.79 -40.16
N GLY A 279 -10.97 -36.11 -41.14
CA GLY A 279 -10.95 -35.45 -42.45
C GLY A 279 -9.97 -36.13 -43.41
N THR A 280 -9.87 -35.67 -44.63
CA THR A 280 -8.99 -36.24 -45.65
C THR A 280 -7.58 -35.60 -45.67
N SER A 281 -7.40 -34.50 -45.00
CA SER A 281 -6.11 -33.82 -44.87
C SER A 281 -5.29 -34.36 -43.67
N LYS A 282 -4.01 -34.74 -43.91
CA LYS A 282 -3.10 -35.25 -42.89
C LYS A 282 -2.85 -34.24 -41.77
N ASN A 283 -2.73 -32.98 -42.09
CA ASN A 283 -2.47 -31.90 -41.13
C ASN A 283 -3.72 -31.46 -40.34
N MET A 284 -4.91 -31.95 -40.69
CA MET A 284 -6.19 -31.66 -40.05
C MET A 284 -6.51 -30.15 -40.01
N LYS A 285 -6.09 -29.36 -41.02
CA LYS A 285 -6.34 -27.92 -41.11
C LYS A 285 -7.59 -27.58 -41.93
N LYS A 286 -7.85 -28.30 -43.03
CA LYS A 286 -9.01 -28.08 -43.94
C LYS A 286 -9.90 -29.30 -44.00
N GLY A 287 -11.22 -29.10 -44.21
CA GLY A 287 -12.18 -30.19 -44.40
C GLY A 287 -12.40 -31.11 -43.19
N VAL A 288 -12.17 -30.60 -41.98
CA VAL A 288 -12.27 -31.39 -40.73
C VAL A 288 -13.71 -31.42 -40.22
N LYS A 289 -14.24 -32.62 -40.08
CA LYS A 289 -15.49 -32.87 -39.39
C LYS A 289 -15.26 -33.20 -37.91
N LYS A 290 -16.16 -32.74 -37.02
CA LYS A 290 -16.08 -32.91 -35.59
C LYS A 290 -17.29 -33.66 -35.06
N ILE A 291 -17.06 -34.68 -34.23
CA ILE A 291 -18.10 -35.37 -33.47
C ILE A 291 -17.87 -35.11 -32.00
N VAL A 292 -18.85 -34.50 -31.31
CA VAL A 292 -18.84 -34.29 -29.86
C VAL A 292 -19.65 -35.38 -29.19
N ILE A 293 -19.03 -36.16 -28.33
CA ILE A 293 -19.64 -37.24 -27.58
C ILE A 293 -19.83 -36.75 -26.14
N LYS A 294 -21.04 -36.40 -25.78
CA LYS A 294 -21.40 -35.82 -24.46
C LYS A 294 -21.53 -36.86 -23.33
N LYS A 295 -21.21 -38.14 -23.59
CA LYS A 295 -21.29 -39.23 -22.59
C LYS A 295 -19.89 -39.74 -22.26
N ALA A 296 -19.40 -39.49 -21.02
CA ALA A 296 -18.08 -39.93 -20.56
C ALA A 296 -17.88 -41.47 -20.59
N LYS A 297 -18.97 -42.24 -20.42
CA LYS A 297 -18.92 -43.69 -20.44
C LYS A 297 -18.77 -44.26 -21.85
N LYS A 298 -19.09 -43.54 -22.93
CA LYS A 298 -19.03 -43.98 -24.30
C LYS A 298 -17.59 -44.07 -24.84
N THR A 299 -17.19 -45.26 -25.26
CA THR A 299 -15.80 -45.55 -25.69
C THR A 299 -15.69 -45.94 -27.18
N SER A 300 -16.76 -45.73 -27.97
CA SER A 300 -16.78 -45.99 -29.39
C SER A 300 -17.70 -45.04 -30.14
N THR A 301 -17.43 -44.87 -31.43
CA THR A 301 -18.32 -44.16 -32.36
C THR A 301 -18.14 -44.70 -33.78
N VAL A 302 -19.10 -44.45 -34.64
CA VAL A 302 -19.06 -44.79 -36.05
C VAL A 302 -19.19 -43.50 -36.85
N CYS A 303 -18.21 -43.22 -37.72
CA CYS A 303 -18.29 -42.17 -38.72
C CYS A 303 -18.89 -42.80 -40.00
N LYS A 304 -20.06 -42.31 -40.44
CA LYS A 304 -20.80 -42.79 -41.62
C LYS A 304 -20.66 -41.82 -42.80
N LYS A 305 -21.15 -42.22 -43.99
CA LYS A 305 -21.18 -41.41 -45.22
C LYS A 305 -19.78 -40.95 -45.64
N LEU A 306 -18.79 -41.85 -45.57
CA LEU A 306 -17.44 -41.62 -46.00
C LEU A 306 -17.28 -42.07 -47.46
N LYS A 307 -16.37 -41.43 -48.22
CA LYS A 307 -16.06 -41.79 -49.59
C LYS A 307 -15.20 -43.07 -49.63
N SER A 308 -15.65 -44.12 -50.35
CA SER A 308 -14.91 -45.36 -50.52
C SER A 308 -13.58 -45.09 -51.26
N GLY A 309 -12.54 -45.87 -50.97
CA GLY A 309 -11.19 -45.68 -51.51
C GLY A 309 -10.39 -44.50 -50.94
N LYS A 310 -11.04 -43.51 -50.33
CA LYS A 310 -10.35 -42.33 -49.76
C LYS A 310 -9.70 -42.63 -48.41
N LYS A 311 -8.51 -42.01 -48.21
CA LYS A 311 -7.77 -42.04 -46.96
C LYS A 311 -8.27 -40.91 -46.05
N TYR A 312 -8.70 -41.28 -44.84
CA TYR A 312 -9.09 -40.35 -43.77
C TYR A 312 -8.06 -40.37 -42.65
N PHE A 313 -7.98 -39.27 -41.96
CA PHE A 313 -7.14 -39.06 -40.79
C PHE A 313 -8.04 -38.76 -39.60
N VAL A 314 -7.74 -39.34 -38.42
CA VAL A 314 -8.56 -39.19 -37.23
C VAL A 314 -7.71 -38.89 -36.03
N LYS A 315 -8.21 -38.02 -35.14
CA LYS A 315 -7.65 -37.74 -33.80
C LYS A 315 -8.76 -37.55 -32.79
N ILE A 316 -8.46 -37.76 -31.52
CA ILE A 316 -9.41 -37.67 -30.42
C ILE A 316 -8.81 -36.90 -29.27
N ARG A 317 -9.65 -36.18 -28.54
CA ARG A 317 -9.32 -35.61 -27.24
C ARG A 317 -10.49 -35.77 -26.27
N THR A 318 -10.19 -35.65 -24.96
CA THR A 318 -11.19 -35.59 -23.93
C THR A 318 -11.53 -34.13 -23.59
N TYR A 319 -12.69 -33.89 -23.02
CA TYR A 319 -13.05 -32.60 -22.48
C TYR A 319 -13.84 -32.74 -21.18
N LYS A 320 -13.78 -31.70 -20.33
CA LYS A 320 -14.61 -31.49 -19.17
C LYS A 320 -15.27 -30.12 -19.29
N THR A 321 -16.57 -30.06 -19.07
CA THR A 321 -17.28 -28.79 -18.89
C THR A 321 -17.42 -28.55 -17.40
N VAL A 322 -16.96 -27.40 -16.92
CA VAL A 322 -17.03 -26.97 -15.52
C VAL A 322 -17.80 -25.66 -15.43
N LYS A 323 -18.57 -25.49 -14.37
CA LYS A 323 -19.24 -24.22 -14.07
C LYS A 323 -18.32 -23.38 -13.19
N GLN A 324 -18.09 -22.13 -13.59
CA GLN A 324 -17.36 -21.14 -12.80
C GLN A 324 -18.18 -19.86 -12.73
N LYS A 325 -18.60 -19.50 -11.51
CA LYS A 325 -19.58 -18.43 -11.32
C LYS A 325 -20.77 -18.67 -12.28
N ASN A 326 -21.05 -17.72 -13.18
CA ASN A 326 -22.15 -17.80 -14.13
C ASN A 326 -21.75 -18.28 -15.53
N LYS A 327 -20.52 -18.78 -15.72
CA LYS A 327 -20.02 -19.22 -17.05
C LYS A 327 -19.64 -20.69 -17.05
N SER A 328 -19.94 -21.38 -18.17
CA SER A 328 -19.46 -22.73 -18.43
C SER A 328 -18.17 -22.69 -19.22
N ILE A 329 -17.11 -23.27 -18.67
CA ILE A 329 -15.79 -23.33 -19.30
C ILE A 329 -15.54 -24.77 -19.78
N LYS A 330 -15.09 -24.92 -21.04
CA LYS A 330 -14.71 -26.20 -21.60
C LYS A 330 -13.20 -26.39 -21.55
N ILE A 331 -12.73 -27.28 -20.70
CA ILE A 331 -11.33 -27.64 -20.54
C ILE A 331 -11.04 -28.88 -21.37
N VAL A 332 -10.02 -28.86 -22.21
CA VAL A 332 -9.70 -29.93 -23.16
C VAL A 332 -8.31 -30.51 -22.92
N SER A 333 -8.15 -31.81 -23.20
CA SER A 333 -6.83 -32.43 -23.22
C SER A 333 -6.07 -32.10 -24.51
N LYS A 334 -4.80 -32.48 -24.57
CA LYS A 334 -4.08 -32.59 -25.87
C LYS A 334 -4.80 -33.64 -26.75
N PHE A 335 -4.70 -33.47 -28.10
CA PHE A 335 -5.17 -34.49 -29.04
C PHE A 335 -4.25 -35.72 -29.02
N SER A 336 -4.83 -36.90 -29.37
CA SER A 336 -4.05 -38.08 -29.71
C SER A 336 -3.18 -37.84 -30.96
N LYS A 337 -2.19 -38.70 -31.17
CA LYS A 337 -1.55 -38.81 -32.46
C LYS A 337 -2.61 -39.06 -33.54
N VAL A 338 -2.41 -38.49 -34.73
CA VAL A 338 -3.29 -38.68 -35.91
C VAL A 338 -3.12 -40.10 -36.44
N LYS A 339 -4.24 -40.82 -36.63
CA LYS A 339 -4.23 -42.16 -37.25
C LYS A 339 -4.85 -42.10 -38.63
N PRO A 340 -4.20 -42.65 -39.66
CA PRO A 340 -4.79 -42.81 -40.99
C PRO A 340 -5.68 -44.03 -41.05
N VAL A 341 -6.68 -44.00 -41.96
CA VAL A 341 -7.54 -45.13 -42.26
C VAL A 341 -8.07 -45.01 -43.73
N LYS A 342 -7.89 -46.05 -44.58
CA LYS A 342 -8.44 -46.13 -45.94
C LYS A 342 -9.81 -46.77 -45.85
N ILE A 343 -10.84 -46.11 -46.37
CA ILE A 343 -12.24 -46.58 -46.32
C ILE A 343 -12.49 -47.61 -47.39
N LYS A 344 -13.23 -48.65 -47.04
CA LYS A 344 -13.64 -49.71 -47.99
C LYS A 344 -14.84 -49.25 -48.79
#